data_10c99da0106f4e20ae5fbcb9c237e1d2
#
_entry.id   10c99da0106f4e20ae5fbcb9c237e1d2
#
_cell.length_a   1.000
_cell.length_b   1.000
_cell.length_c   1.000
_cell.angle_alpha   90.00
_cell.angle_beta   90.00
_cell.angle_gamma   90.00
#
_symmetry.space_group_name_H-M   'P 1'
#
loop_
_entity.id
_entity.type
_entity.pdbx_description
1 polymer ?
#
loop_
_entity_poly.entity_id
_entity_poly.type
_entity_poly.pdbx_seq_one_letter_code
_entity_poly.pdbx_strand_id
1 'polypeptide(L)'
;MMVAEVTTSAAPESPLWLLLVLAACLPVTAVALVRIGRWWLSGDPIPLPLEKAWPAVPWPPVFGFALFVLMSMGMVLIVSLYAAGTNAGLWPWEPIRVPEMFGLGVFLGQAVPPLLGLAIVRVFRQGAASTVGVRIGSLGPGLLAGVAAVAVVLPLCIVSLKINAILVVLLGGQPQLHPVLETLGAQRTVWVTGLALFQAGIMAPLAEEFIYRGVLMMTLLKQVGIVGALGISSALFAMVHMITEPQAVLPLFVLALALGYIAYRTRSLVGPIIAHSLFNSLMVLGTVTAR
;
A
#
# COMPACT_ATOMS: atom_id res chain seq x y z
N MET A 1 32.92 26.66 -25.63
CA MET A 1 32.39 25.29 -25.67
C MET A 1 32.74 24.65 -24.33
N MET A 2 31.89 24.88 -23.32
CA MET A 2 32.08 24.36 -21.96
C MET A 2 31.32 23.02 -21.88
N VAL A 3 32.06 21.93 -21.82
CA VAL A 3 31.49 20.60 -21.53
C VAL A 3 31.14 20.62 -20.05
N ALA A 4 29.85 20.66 -19.74
CA ALA A 4 29.38 20.46 -18.38
C ALA A 4 29.71 19.01 -17.98
N GLU A 5 30.61 18.83 -17.01
CA GLU A 5 30.81 17.58 -16.32
C GLU A 5 29.46 17.17 -15.65
N VAL A 6 28.84 16.16 -16.24
CA VAL A 6 27.77 15.46 -15.59
C VAL A 6 28.40 14.68 -14.42
N THR A 7 28.41 15.28 -13.25
CA THR A 7 28.68 14.55 -12.01
C THR A 7 27.61 13.51 -11.86
N THR A 8 27.88 12.28 -12.24
CA THR A 8 27.08 11.10 -11.87
C THR A 8 27.16 10.97 -10.37
N SER A 9 26.18 11.53 -9.65
CA SER A 9 26.01 11.22 -8.24
C SER A 9 25.80 9.70 -8.15
N ALA A 10 26.72 9.01 -7.52
CA ALA A 10 26.59 7.58 -7.28
C ALA A 10 25.25 7.32 -6.59
N ALA A 11 24.49 6.35 -7.10
CA ALA A 11 23.24 5.96 -6.44
C ALA A 11 23.54 5.59 -4.97
N PRO A 12 22.73 6.05 -4.02
CA PRO A 12 22.96 5.78 -2.60
C PRO A 12 23.07 4.27 -2.37
N GLU A 13 24.11 3.84 -1.63
CA GLU A 13 24.32 2.43 -1.32
C GLU A 13 23.21 1.93 -0.40
N SER A 14 22.69 0.75 -0.73
CA SER A 14 21.68 0.09 0.09
C SER A 14 22.28 -0.27 1.47
N PRO A 15 21.62 0.07 2.58
CA PRO A 15 22.16 -0.19 3.91
C PRO A 15 22.32 -1.71 4.15
N LEU A 16 23.41 -2.12 4.82
CA LEU A 16 23.73 -3.53 5.05
C LEU A 16 22.60 -4.31 5.71
N TRP A 17 21.89 -3.70 6.68
CA TRP A 17 20.77 -4.35 7.35
C TRP A 17 19.62 -4.72 6.38
N LEU A 18 19.35 -3.88 5.36
CA LEU A 18 18.33 -4.16 4.35
C LEU A 18 18.73 -5.35 3.48
N LEU A 19 20.03 -5.44 3.11
CA LEU A 19 20.56 -6.59 2.38
C LEU A 19 20.45 -7.87 3.20
N LEU A 20 20.68 -7.81 4.53
CA LEU A 20 20.51 -8.96 5.43
C LEU A 20 19.04 -9.40 5.53
N VAL A 21 18.12 -8.44 5.64
CA VAL A 21 16.66 -8.73 5.62
C VAL A 21 16.27 -9.41 4.31
N LEU A 22 16.74 -8.89 3.18
CA LEU A 22 16.48 -9.50 1.87
C LEU A 22 17.04 -10.91 1.77
N ALA A 23 18.28 -11.12 2.20
CA ALA A 23 18.91 -12.44 2.21
C ALA A 23 18.13 -13.44 3.06
N ALA A 24 17.60 -13.03 4.21
CA ALA A 24 16.74 -13.85 5.06
C ALA A 24 15.38 -14.16 4.43
N CYS A 25 14.84 -13.25 3.60
CA CYS A 25 13.57 -13.45 2.90
C CYS A 25 13.68 -14.40 1.69
N LEU A 26 14.83 -14.44 1.00
CA LEU A 26 14.99 -15.21 -0.23
C LEU A 26 14.61 -16.71 -0.11
N PRO A 27 15.01 -17.46 0.94
CA PRO A 27 14.60 -18.86 1.07
C PRO A 27 13.10 -19.03 1.20
N VAL A 28 12.42 -18.13 1.93
CA VAL A 28 10.97 -18.15 2.12
C VAL A 28 10.26 -17.88 0.79
N THR A 29 10.74 -16.89 0.04
CA THR A 29 10.25 -16.55 -1.31
C THR A 29 10.44 -17.75 -2.26
N ALA A 30 11.62 -18.37 -2.27
CA ALA A 30 11.92 -19.53 -3.13
C ALA A 30 10.96 -20.70 -2.84
N VAL A 31 10.73 -21.02 -1.56
CA VAL A 31 9.78 -22.07 -1.16
C VAL A 31 8.35 -21.71 -1.61
N ALA A 32 7.94 -20.46 -1.45
CA ALA A 32 6.61 -20.01 -1.90
C ALA A 32 6.47 -20.13 -3.42
N LEU A 33 7.47 -19.71 -4.19
CA LEU A 33 7.45 -19.80 -5.66
C LEU A 33 7.44 -21.26 -6.14
N VAL A 34 8.22 -22.15 -5.51
CA VAL A 34 8.18 -23.58 -5.83
C VAL A 34 6.81 -24.19 -5.55
N ARG A 35 6.15 -23.82 -4.43
CA ARG A 35 4.79 -24.28 -4.11
C ARG A 35 3.77 -23.75 -5.11
N ILE A 36 3.85 -22.49 -5.49
CA ILE A 36 2.98 -21.87 -6.51
C ILE A 36 3.21 -22.55 -7.86
N GLY A 37 4.47 -22.77 -8.27
CA GLY A 37 4.81 -23.44 -9.52
C GLY A 37 4.31 -24.89 -9.55
N ARG A 38 4.51 -25.68 -8.48
CA ARG A 38 3.96 -27.04 -8.39
C ARG A 38 2.46 -27.07 -8.48
N TRP A 39 1.79 -26.16 -7.76
CA TRP A 39 0.34 -26.03 -7.84
C TRP A 39 -0.11 -25.67 -9.27
N TRP A 40 0.55 -24.71 -9.92
CA TRP A 40 0.26 -24.34 -11.31
C TRP A 40 0.38 -25.52 -12.29
N LEU A 41 1.43 -26.31 -12.12
CA LEU A 41 1.71 -27.48 -12.96
C LEU A 41 0.80 -28.68 -12.67
N SER A 42 0.25 -28.80 -11.45
CA SER A 42 -0.67 -29.90 -11.11
C SER A 42 -2.06 -29.72 -11.75
N GLY A 43 -2.41 -28.51 -12.18
CA GLY A 43 -3.75 -28.21 -12.67
C GLY A 43 -4.81 -28.18 -11.57
N ASP A 44 -4.41 -28.31 -10.30
CA ASP A 44 -5.33 -28.24 -9.19
C ASP A 44 -6.02 -26.88 -9.10
N PRO A 45 -7.26 -26.82 -8.62
CA PRO A 45 -7.90 -25.54 -8.37
C PRO A 45 -7.10 -24.71 -7.37
N ILE A 46 -7.14 -23.37 -7.52
CA ILE A 46 -6.43 -22.47 -6.60
C ILE A 46 -6.73 -22.92 -5.16
N PRO A 47 -5.69 -23.15 -4.29
CA PRO A 47 -5.89 -23.65 -2.93
C PRO A 47 -6.48 -22.55 -2.03
N LEU A 48 -7.65 -22.09 -2.42
CA LEU A 48 -8.47 -21.18 -1.67
C LEU A 48 -9.40 -22.05 -0.83
N PRO A 49 -9.46 -21.88 0.50
CA PRO A 49 -10.42 -22.61 1.31
C PRO A 49 -11.82 -22.16 0.91
N LEU A 50 -12.46 -22.96 0.08
CA LEU A 50 -13.84 -22.73 -0.37
C LEU A 50 -14.86 -22.90 0.77
N GLU A 51 -14.47 -23.59 1.84
CA GLU A 51 -15.40 -24.02 2.91
C GLU A 51 -15.95 -22.88 3.78
N LYS A 52 -15.34 -21.73 3.79
CA LYS A 52 -15.86 -20.57 4.51
C LYS A 52 -15.68 -19.32 3.68
N ALA A 53 -16.61 -19.05 2.79
CA ALA A 53 -16.67 -17.80 2.05
C ALA A 53 -16.58 -16.57 2.99
N TRP A 54 -15.91 -15.54 2.59
CA TRP A 54 -15.98 -14.24 3.29
C TRP A 54 -17.45 -13.85 3.39
N PRO A 55 -17.94 -13.36 4.55
CA PRO A 55 -19.32 -12.95 4.67
C PRO A 55 -19.67 -12.00 3.54
N ALA A 56 -20.75 -12.30 2.82
CA ALA A 56 -21.19 -11.44 1.74
C ALA A 56 -21.40 -10.02 2.27
N VAL A 57 -20.83 -9.03 1.58
CA VAL A 57 -21.10 -7.63 1.92
C VAL A 57 -22.59 -7.34 1.84
N PRO A 58 -23.12 -6.60 2.82
CA PRO A 58 -24.56 -6.38 2.94
C PRO A 58 -25.12 -5.36 1.95
N TRP A 59 -24.29 -4.73 1.16
CA TRP A 59 -24.68 -3.68 0.22
C TRP A 59 -24.72 -4.15 -1.23
N PRO A 60 -25.53 -3.49 -2.08
CA PRO A 60 -25.51 -3.70 -3.52
C PRO A 60 -24.19 -3.19 -4.13
N PRO A 61 -23.76 -3.73 -5.29
CA PRO A 61 -22.50 -3.35 -5.93
C PRO A 61 -22.36 -1.84 -6.16
N VAL A 62 -23.41 -1.18 -6.63
CA VAL A 62 -23.43 0.27 -6.88
C VAL A 62 -23.05 1.05 -5.62
N PHE A 63 -23.59 0.66 -4.46
CA PHE A 63 -23.26 1.30 -3.19
C PHE A 63 -21.79 1.09 -2.80
N GLY A 64 -21.26 -0.13 -2.97
CA GLY A 64 -19.85 -0.42 -2.66
C GLY A 64 -18.89 0.36 -3.57
N PHE A 65 -19.19 0.46 -4.86
CA PHE A 65 -18.41 1.28 -5.79
C PHE A 65 -18.52 2.78 -5.49
N ALA A 66 -19.73 3.27 -5.20
CA ALA A 66 -19.93 4.67 -4.81
C ALA A 66 -19.17 5.01 -3.52
N LEU A 67 -19.18 4.11 -2.53
CA LEU A 67 -18.44 4.27 -1.28
C LEU A 67 -16.92 4.27 -1.52
N PHE A 68 -16.41 3.38 -2.38
CA PHE A 68 -15.02 3.36 -2.79
C PHE A 68 -14.60 4.69 -3.43
N VAL A 69 -15.37 5.18 -4.41
CA VAL A 69 -15.11 6.45 -5.10
C VAL A 69 -15.17 7.62 -4.11
N LEU A 70 -16.19 7.67 -3.24
CA LEU A 70 -16.35 8.72 -2.23
C LEU A 70 -15.12 8.78 -1.30
N MET A 71 -14.66 7.65 -0.80
CA MET A 71 -13.48 7.61 0.09
C MET A 71 -12.21 8.01 -0.65
N SER A 72 -11.97 7.46 -1.85
CA SER A 72 -10.77 7.74 -2.64
C SER A 72 -10.71 9.21 -3.08
N MET A 73 -11.81 9.75 -3.61
CA MET A 73 -11.89 11.16 -4.00
C MET A 73 -11.90 12.09 -2.79
N GLY A 74 -12.50 11.65 -1.68
CA GLY A 74 -12.49 12.40 -0.43
C GLY A 74 -11.07 12.62 0.12
N MET A 75 -10.20 11.62 0.01
CA MET A 75 -8.78 11.77 0.38
C MET A 75 -8.11 12.86 -0.45
N VAL A 76 -8.24 12.79 -1.78
CA VAL A 76 -7.65 13.78 -2.70
C VAL A 76 -8.24 15.17 -2.45
N LEU A 77 -9.55 15.27 -2.29
CA LEU A 77 -10.24 16.55 -2.07
C LEU A 77 -9.78 17.23 -0.78
N ILE A 78 -9.68 16.51 0.33
CA ILE A 78 -9.26 17.07 1.62
C ILE A 78 -7.83 17.60 1.53
N VAL A 79 -6.91 16.82 0.94
CA VAL A 79 -5.51 17.24 0.75
C VAL A 79 -5.44 18.49 -0.13
N SER A 80 -6.19 18.51 -1.24
CA SER A 80 -6.22 19.66 -2.17
C SER A 80 -6.81 20.92 -1.55
N LEU A 81 -7.91 20.80 -0.80
CA LEU A 81 -8.53 21.92 -0.10
C LEU A 81 -7.64 22.47 0.99
N TYR A 82 -6.95 21.60 1.73
CA TYR A 82 -6.00 22.03 2.75
C TYR A 82 -4.84 22.79 2.12
N ALA A 83 -4.22 22.25 1.05
CA ALA A 83 -3.15 22.92 0.32
C ALA A 83 -3.59 24.26 -0.26
N ALA A 84 -4.78 24.34 -0.85
CA ALA A 84 -5.34 25.59 -1.34
C ALA A 84 -5.53 26.62 -0.22
N GLY A 85 -6.05 26.21 0.94
CA GLY A 85 -6.20 27.06 2.12
C GLY A 85 -4.87 27.57 2.67
N THR A 86 -3.84 26.72 2.70
CA THR A 86 -2.47 27.09 3.06
C THR A 86 -1.94 28.18 2.14
N ASN A 87 -2.06 27.97 0.81
CA ASN A 87 -1.62 28.94 -0.19
C ASN A 87 -2.39 30.27 -0.14
N ALA A 88 -3.63 30.24 0.31
CA ALA A 88 -4.46 31.42 0.51
C ALA A 88 -4.22 32.12 1.87
N GLY A 89 -3.34 31.58 2.73
CA GLY A 89 -3.07 32.13 4.07
C GLY A 89 -4.25 32.00 5.06
N LEU A 90 -5.15 31.02 4.81
CA LEU A 90 -6.32 30.81 5.67
C LEU A 90 -6.00 30.13 7.01
N TRP A 91 -4.80 29.52 7.13
CA TRP A 91 -4.36 28.81 8.32
C TRP A 91 -3.27 29.60 9.05
N PRO A 92 -3.60 30.46 10.05
CA PRO A 92 -2.64 31.31 10.75
C PRO A 92 -1.71 30.56 11.72
N TRP A 93 -1.94 29.25 11.89
CA TRP A 93 -1.24 28.39 12.87
C TRP A 93 -0.27 27.39 12.25
N GLU A 94 0.42 27.71 11.17
CA GLU A 94 1.55 26.88 10.75
C GLU A 94 2.82 27.18 11.57
N PRO A 95 2.91 26.72 12.85
CA PRO A 95 4.08 26.99 13.68
C PRO A 95 5.22 26.00 13.41
N ILE A 96 4.96 24.92 12.67
CA ILE A 96 5.93 23.86 12.41
C ILE A 96 6.11 23.74 10.91
N ARG A 97 7.32 24.05 10.43
CA ARG A 97 7.74 23.77 9.04
C ARG A 97 7.85 22.26 8.84
N VAL A 98 6.71 21.61 8.71
CA VAL A 98 6.60 20.20 8.33
C VAL A 98 6.55 20.19 6.81
N PRO A 99 7.31 19.30 6.12
CA PRO A 99 7.13 19.11 4.69
C PRO A 99 5.66 18.86 4.38
N GLU A 100 5.11 19.52 3.35
CA GLU A 100 3.67 19.51 3.03
C GLU A 100 3.06 18.10 2.98
N MET A 101 3.84 17.12 2.52
CA MET A 101 3.43 15.72 2.46
C MET A 101 3.25 15.03 3.82
N PHE A 102 3.72 15.63 4.90
CA PHE A 102 3.50 15.16 6.28
C PHE A 102 2.58 16.09 7.06
N GLY A 103 1.99 17.05 6.37
CA GLY A 103 1.11 18.06 6.96
C GLY A 103 -0.24 17.52 7.40
N LEU A 104 -0.97 18.37 8.13
CA LEU A 104 -2.31 18.07 8.65
C LEU A 104 -3.28 17.67 7.53
N GLY A 105 -3.16 18.26 6.33
CA GLY A 105 -4.01 17.94 5.18
C GLY A 105 -3.91 16.47 4.76
N VAL A 106 -2.70 15.92 4.70
CA VAL A 106 -2.48 14.51 4.36
C VAL A 106 -3.02 13.60 5.47
N PHE A 107 -2.76 13.96 6.74
CA PHE A 107 -3.33 13.21 7.87
C PHE A 107 -4.86 13.18 7.85
N LEU A 108 -5.51 14.33 7.64
CA LEU A 108 -6.97 14.42 7.55
C LEU A 108 -7.50 13.66 6.31
N GLY A 109 -6.80 13.74 5.18
CA GLY A 109 -7.14 13.00 3.98
C GLY A 109 -7.12 11.49 4.21
N GLN A 110 -6.12 10.97 4.94
CA GLN A 110 -6.02 9.55 5.26
C GLN A 110 -6.99 9.09 6.36
N ALA A 111 -7.36 9.96 7.30
CA ALA A 111 -8.21 9.61 8.45
C ALA A 111 -9.70 9.78 8.16
N VAL A 112 -10.12 10.95 7.66
CA VAL A 112 -11.54 11.33 7.60
C VAL A 112 -12.36 10.46 6.65
N PRO A 113 -11.98 10.24 5.37
CA PRO A 113 -12.81 9.47 4.45
C PRO A 113 -12.99 8.00 4.88
N PRO A 114 -11.94 7.26 5.34
CA PRO A 114 -12.14 5.90 5.84
C PRO A 114 -13.02 5.83 7.09
N LEU A 115 -12.87 6.78 8.02
CA LEU A 115 -13.72 6.84 9.22
C LEU A 115 -15.18 7.14 8.85
N LEU A 116 -15.42 8.06 7.91
CA LEU A 116 -16.74 8.32 7.37
C LEU A 116 -17.31 7.09 6.67
N GLY A 117 -16.51 6.41 5.84
CA GLY A 117 -16.90 5.17 5.20
C GLY A 117 -17.27 4.07 6.21
N LEU A 118 -16.48 3.92 7.28
CA LEU A 118 -16.79 2.99 8.36
C LEU A 118 -18.08 3.36 9.10
N ALA A 119 -18.31 4.65 9.35
CA ALA A 119 -19.54 5.14 9.96
C ALA A 119 -20.77 4.85 9.07
N ILE A 120 -20.66 5.12 7.76
CA ILE A 120 -21.70 4.80 6.78
C ILE A 120 -22.01 3.30 6.79
N VAL A 121 -20.98 2.43 6.74
CA VAL A 121 -21.16 0.98 6.78
C VAL A 121 -21.85 0.54 8.07
N ARG A 122 -21.53 1.14 9.22
CA ARG A 122 -22.17 0.84 10.52
C ARG A 122 -23.64 1.25 10.59
N VAL A 123 -23.97 2.44 10.04
CA VAL A 123 -25.36 2.95 10.01
C VAL A 123 -26.24 2.04 9.15
N PHE A 124 -25.74 1.64 7.98
CA PHE A 124 -26.51 0.80 7.05
C PHE A 124 -26.66 -0.65 7.51
N ARG A 125 -25.79 -1.14 8.43
CA ARG A 125 -25.95 -2.50 8.97
C ARG A 125 -25.33 -2.69 10.36
N GLN A 126 -26.16 -3.16 11.29
CA GLN A 126 -25.72 -3.64 12.59
C GLN A 126 -24.74 -4.80 12.42
N GLY A 127 -23.53 -4.70 12.99
CA GLY A 127 -22.48 -5.72 12.91
C GLY A 127 -21.49 -5.59 11.78
N ALA A 128 -21.51 -4.50 11.02
CA ALA A 128 -20.75 -4.31 9.78
C ALA A 128 -19.22 -4.27 9.92
N ALA A 129 -18.66 -4.00 11.10
CA ALA A 129 -17.19 -4.00 11.29
C ALA A 129 -16.57 -5.38 11.00
N SER A 130 -17.25 -6.48 11.35
CA SER A 130 -16.79 -7.84 11.02
C SER A 130 -16.93 -8.16 9.54
N THR A 131 -17.82 -7.48 8.83
CA THR A 131 -18.05 -7.66 7.38
C THR A 131 -16.90 -7.07 6.56
N VAL A 132 -16.32 -5.96 7.01
CA VAL A 132 -15.13 -5.34 6.38
C VAL A 132 -13.81 -5.89 6.92
N GLY A 133 -13.83 -7.00 7.66
CA GLY A 133 -12.62 -7.71 8.06
C GLY A 133 -11.92 -7.17 9.32
N VAL A 134 -12.56 -6.26 10.07
CA VAL A 134 -12.00 -5.79 11.35
C VAL A 134 -12.42 -6.74 12.47
N ARG A 135 -11.55 -7.71 12.82
CA ARG A 135 -11.79 -8.71 13.89
C ARG A 135 -10.64 -8.69 14.87
N ILE A 136 -10.90 -8.31 16.11
CA ILE A 136 -9.88 -8.25 17.18
C ILE A 136 -9.29 -9.64 17.47
N GLY A 137 -10.08 -10.71 17.42
CA GLY A 137 -9.60 -12.09 17.65
C GLY A 137 -8.63 -12.63 16.59
N SER A 138 -8.36 -11.90 15.51
CA SER A 138 -7.41 -12.28 14.44
C SER A 138 -6.02 -11.62 14.56
N LEU A 139 -5.71 -10.94 15.67
CA LEU A 139 -4.44 -10.18 15.81
C LEU A 139 -3.22 -11.10 15.71
N GLY A 140 -3.12 -12.18 16.47
CA GLY A 140 -1.99 -13.10 16.44
C GLY A 140 -1.78 -13.78 15.07
N PRO A 141 -2.80 -14.49 14.55
CA PRO A 141 -2.73 -15.06 13.21
C PRO A 141 -2.50 -14.04 12.12
N GLY A 142 -3.09 -12.83 12.24
CA GLY A 142 -2.89 -11.73 11.30
C GLY A 142 -1.45 -11.21 11.30
N LEU A 143 -0.84 -11.06 12.48
CA LEU A 143 0.56 -10.67 12.61
C LEU A 143 1.49 -11.66 11.91
N LEU A 144 1.34 -12.96 12.20
CA LEU A 144 2.14 -13.99 11.57
C LEU A 144 1.96 -14.02 10.04
N ALA A 145 0.71 -13.92 9.58
CA ALA A 145 0.42 -13.88 8.15
C ALA A 145 1.02 -12.64 7.48
N GLY A 146 0.95 -11.46 8.13
CA GLY A 146 1.53 -10.23 7.64
C GLY A 146 3.05 -10.28 7.52
N VAL A 147 3.74 -10.75 8.56
CA VAL A 147 5.21 -10.92 8.54
C VAL A 147 5.64 -11.93 7.48
N ALA A 148 4.97 -13.09 7.41
CA ALA A 148 5.25 -14.11 6.40
C ALA A 148 5.04 -13.58 4.98
N ALA A 149 4.03 -12.74 4.77
CA ALA A 149 3.77 -12.11 3.49
C ALA A 149 4.89 -11.18 3.06
N VAL A 150 5.37 -10.31 3.97
CA VAL A 150 6.51 -9.43 3.66
C VAL A 150 7.73 -10.24 3.28
N ALA A 151 8.03 -11.33 4.01
CA ALA A 151 9.16 -12.21 3.69
C ALA A 151 9.07 -12.82 2.29
N VAL A 152 7.85 -13.08 1.78
CA VAL A 152 7.65 -13.59 0.41
C VAL A 152 7.70 -12.45 -0.62
N VAL A 153 7.04 -11.33 -0.33
CA VAL A 153 6.73 -10.30 -1.32
C VAL A 153 7.87 -9.28 -1.48
N LEU A 154 8.61 -8.99 -0.41
CA LEU A 154 9.66 -7.97 -0.45
C LEU A 154 10.72 -8.24 -1.55
N PRO A 155 11.30 -9.44 -1.69
CA PRO A 155 12.22 -9.72 -2.79
C PRO A 155 11.56 -9.60 -4.17
N LEU A 156 10.30 -10.03 -4.31
CA LEU A 156 9.55 -9.91 -5.56
C LEU A 156 9.28 -8.45 -5.93
N CYS A 157 8.94 -7.62 -4.96
CA CYS A 157 8.77 -6.17 -5.18
C CYS A 157 10.07 -5.50 -5.60
N ILE A 158 11.21 -5.88 -5.02
CA ILE A 158 12.51 -5.31 -5.42
C ILE A 158 12.89 -5.71 -6.84
N VAL A 159 12.68 -6.98 -7.20
CA VAL A 159 12.91 -7.45 -8.58
C VAL A 159 11.98 -6.71 -9.55
N SER A 160 10.70 -6.64 -9.24
CA SER A 160 9.72 -5.95 -10.09
C SER A 160 9.97 -4.44 -10.18
N LEU A 161 10.50 -3.80 -9.12
CA LEU A 161 10.93 -2.40 -9.16
C LEU A 161 12.06 -2.20 -10.18
N LYS A 162 13.06 -3.08 -10.18
CA LYS A 162 14.17 -3.02 -11.16
C LYS A 162 13.67 -3.22 -12.58
N ILE A 163 12.79 -4.21 -12.80
CA ILE A 163 12.17 -4.46 -14.11
C ILE A 163 11.38 -3.23 -14.55
N ASN A 164 10.54 -2.68 -13.68
CA ASN A 164 9.71 -1.52 -14.04
C ASN A 164 10.55 -0.26 -14.31
N ALA A 165 11.63 -0.02 -13.55
CA ALA A 165 12.55 1.07 -13.80
C ALA A 165 13.20 0.95 -15.20
N ILE A 166 13.61 -0.25 -15.60
CA ILE A 166 14.13 -0.52 -16.95
C ILE A 166 13.06 -0.22 -18.01
N LEU A 167 11.82 -0.67 -17.78
CA LEU A 167 10.71 -0.41 -18.72
C LEU A 167 10.42 1.10 -18.86
N VAL A 168 10.43 1.85 -17.76
CA VAL A 168 10.24 3.30 -17.77
C VAL A 168 11.34 3.97 -18.65
N VAL A 169 12.60 3.58 -18.48
CA VAL A 169 13.70 4.11 -19.29
C VAL A 169 13.55 3.73 -20.76
N LEU A 170 13.20 2.49 -21.07
CA LEU A 170 12.99 2.03 -22.46
C LEU A 170 11.85 2.76 -23.16
N LEU A 171 10.85 3.23 -22.39
CA LEU A 171 9.74 4.05 -22.90
C LEU A 171 10.07 5.56 -22.94
N GLY A 172 11.33 5.95 -22.70
CA GLY A 172 11.78 7.33 -22.74
C GLY A 172 11.47 8.14 -21.46
N GLY A 173 11.01 7.48 -20.39
CA GLY A 173 10.77 8.10 -19.09
C GLY A 173 12.03 8.18 -18.22
N GLN A 174 11.90 8.89 -17.10
CA GLN A 174 12.92 8.96 -16.05
C GLN A 174 12.37 8.29 -14.78
N PRO A 175 13.10 7.31 -14.18
CA PRO A 175 12.70 6.78 -12.89
C PRO A 175 12.75 7.87 -11.82
N GLN A 176 11.65 8.04 -11.08
CA GLN A 176 11.53 9.05 -10.02
C GLN A 176 11.31 8.35 -8.68
N LEU A 177 11.94 8.86 -7.62
CA LEU A 177 11.64 8.38 -6.28
C LEU A 177 10.24 8.87 -5.85
N HIS A 178 9.60 8.10 -4.97
CA HIS A 178 8.40 8.57 -4.29
C HIS A 178 8.67 9.90 -3.59
N PRO A 179 7.80 10.90 -3.69
CA PRO A 179 8.03 12.22 -3.07
C PRO A 179 8.37 12.15 -1.57
N VAL A 180 7.75 11.23 -0.83
CA VAL A 180 8.08 10.95 0.58
C VAL A 180 9.54 10.51 0.73
N LEU A 181 10.01 9.59 -0.12
CA LEU A 181 11.38 9.07 -0.04
C LEU A 181 12.40 10.13 -0.49
N GLU A 182 12.06 10.96 -1.46
CA GLU A 182 12.88 12.09 -1.89
C GLU A 182 13.05 13.11 -0.76
N THR A 183 11.95 13.50 -0.11
CA THR A 183 11.98 14.41 1.05
C THR A 183 12.80 13.84 2.20
N LEU A 184 12.65 12.54 2.50
CA LEU A 184 13.43 11.85 3.52
C LEU A 184 14.91 11.81 3.17
N GLY A 185 15.26 11.64 1.91
CA GLY A 185 16.64 11.70 1.42
C GLY A 185 17.26 13.07 1.65
N ALA A 186 16.50 14.14 1.44
CA ALA A 186 16.91 15.52 1.62
C ALA A 186 16.92 15.99 3.09
N GLN A 187 15.98 15.50 3.91
CA GLN A 187 15.77 15.95 5.29
C GLN A 187 15.79 14.78 6.29
N ARG A 188 16.96 14.20 6.52
CA ARG A 188 17.17 13.03 7.42
C ARG A 188 17.11 13.38 8.90
N THR A 189 16.03 14.02 9.37
CA THR A 189 15.84 14.31 10.78
C THR A 189 14.99 13.24 11.45
N VAL A 190 15.20 13.01 12.75
CA VAL A 190 14.40 12.06 13.57
C VAL A 190 12.92 12.42 13.50
N TRP A 191 12.59 13.71 13.52
CA TRP A 191 11.22 14.20 13.44
C TRP A 191 10.55 13.89 12.11
N VAL A 192 11.19 14.22 10.99
CA VAL A 192 10.66 13.92 9.63
C VAL A 192 10.54 12.43 9.40
N THR A 193 11.51 11.64 9.86
CA THR A 193 11.45 10.18 9.82
C THR A 193 10.28 9.64 10.63
N GLY A 194 10.07 10.16 11.84
CA GLY A 194 8.94 9.78 12.71
C GLY A 194 7.59 10.06 12.07
N LEU A 195 7.43 11.23 11.45
CA LEU A 195 6.22 11.60 10.72
C LEU A 195 5.99 10.69 9.50
N ALA A 196 7.03 10.37 8.74
CA ALA A 196 6.94 9.46 7.61
C ALA A 196 6.54 8.04 8.04
N LEU A 197 7.14 7.51 9.11
CA LEU A 197 6.76 6.22 9.68
C LEU A 197 5.30 6.22 10.17
N PHE A 198 4.86 7.31 10.78
CA PHE A 198 3.48 7.42 11.22
C PHE A 198 2.50 7.48 10.05
N GLN A 199 2.75 8.34 9.06
CA GLN A 199 1.83 8.49 7.93
C GLN A 199 1.91 7.34 6.93
N ALA A 200 3.11 7.05 6.40
CA ALA A 200 3.27 6.00 5.40
C ALA A 200 3.27 4.59 6.01
N GLY A 201 3.77 4.43 7.25
CA GLY A 201 3.84 3.14 7.92
C GLY A 201 2.59 2.75 8.70
N ILE A 202 1.72 3.70 9.09
CA ILE A 202 0.53 3.41 9.89
C ILE A 202 -0.75 3.93 9.20
N MET A 203 -0.84 5.24 8.97
CA MET A 203 -2.09 5.86 8.53
C MET A 203 -2.50 5.45 7.13
N ALA A 204 -1.57 5.49 6.16
CA ALA A 204 -1.85 5.08 4.79
C ALA A 204 -2.26 3.59 4.72
N PRO A 205 -1.52 2.61 5.30
CA PRO A 205 -1.96 1.22 5.31
C PRO A 205 -3.34 1.00 5.93
N LEU A 206 -3.67 1.68 7.03
CA LEU A 206 -5.01 1.57 7.64
C LEU A 206 -6.11 2.05 6.69
N ALA A 207 -5.91 3.22 6.06
CA ALA A 207 -6.87 3.80 5.13
C ALA A 207 -7.01 2.96 3.86
N GLU A 208 -5.89 2.62 3.25
CA GLU A 208 -5.85 1.95 1.95
C GLU A 208 -6.35 0.51 2.03
N GLU A 209 -5.95 -0.27 3.05
CA GLU A 209 -6.46 -1.63 3.20
C GLU A 209 -7.97 -1.64 3.47
N PHE A 210 -8.48 -0.68 4.22
CA PHE A 210 -9.91 -0.55 4.41
C PHE A 210 -10.63 -0.25 3.08
N ILE A 211 -10.13 0.72 2.31
CA ILE A 211 -10.74 1.15 1.04
C ILE A 211 -10.66 0.04 0.00
N TYR A 212 -9.46 -0.52 -0.21
CA TYR A 212 -9.23 -1.48 -1.30
C TYR A 212 -9.65 -2.90 -0.96
N ARG A 213 -9.35 -3.40 0.26
CA ARG A 213 -9.67 -4.79 0.66
C ARG A 213 -10.98 -4.90 1.40
N GLY A 214 -11.29 -3.94 2.27
CA GLY A 214 -12.54 -3.91 3.03
C GLY A 214 -13.76 -3.56 2.17
N VAL A 215 -13.63 -2.62 1.25
CA VAL A 215 -14.76 -2.12 0.45
C VAL A 215 -14.70 -2.60 -1.00
N LEU A 216 -13.68 -2.20 -1.76
CA LEU A 216 -13.63 -2.47 -3.20
C LEU A 216 -13.56 -3.96 -3.52
N MET A 217 -12.55 -4.66 -3.01
CA MET A 217 -12.35 -6.09 -3.28
C MET A 217 -13.57 -6.91 -2.83
N MET A 218 -14.13 -6.58 -1.67
CA MET A 218 -15.33 -7.28 -1.17
C MET A 218 -16.56 -7.04 -2.04
N THR A 219 -16.69 -5.86 -2.64
CA THR A 219 -17.75 -5.56 -3.60
C THR A 219 -17.54 -6.34 -4.91
N LEU A 220 -16.30 -6.40 -5.40
CA LEU A 220 -15.93 -7.13 -6.61
C LEU A 220 -16.09 -8.64 -6.49
N LEU A 221 -15.85 -9.23 -5.29
CA LEU A 221 -15.95 -10.67 -5.07
C LEU A 221 -17.28 -11.27 -5.55
N LYS A 222 -18.37 -10.52 -5.37
CA LYS A 222 -19.71 -10.96 -5.81
C LYS A 222 -19.92 -10.89 -7.31
N GLN A 223 -19.16 -10.04 -7.99
CA GLN A 223 -19.38 -9.73 -9.42
C GLN A 223 -18.50 -10.58 -10.33
N VAL A 224 -17.22 -10.70 -9.97
CA VAL A 224 -16.18 -11.27 -10.85
C VAL A 224 -15.40 -12.41 -10.17
N GLY A 225 -15.84 -12.88 -9.03
CA GLY A 225 -15.15 -13.92 -8.26
C GLY A 225 -13.80 -13.47 -7.71
N ILE A 226 -13.08 -14.40 -7.07
CA ILE A 226 -11.85 -14.05 -6.32
C ILE A 226 -10.70 -13.61 -7.24
N VAL A 227 -10.50 -14.28 -8.38
CA VAL A 227 -9.41 -13.95 -9.30
C VAL A 227 -9.60 -12.54 -9.88
N GLY A 228 -10.82 -12.25 -10.35
CA GLY A 228 -11.18 -10.93 -10.86
C GLY A 228 -11.10 -9.85 -9.79
N ALA A 229 -11.60 -10.12 -8.58
CA ALA A 229 -11.55 -9.17 -7.48
C ALA A 229 -10.12 -8.84 -7.04
N LEU A 230 -9.25 -9.84 -6.92
CA LEU A 230 -7.83 -9.65 -6.64
C LEU A 230 -7.14 -8.85 -7.75
N GLY A 231 -7.31 -9.26 -9.00
CA GLY A 231 -6.67 -8.61 -10.15
C GLY A 231 -7.09 -7.15 -10.29
N ILE A 232 -8.41 -6.87 -10.30
CA ILE A 232 -8.94 -5.52 -10.49
C ILE A 232 -8.59 -4.61 -9.32
N SER A 233 -8.79 -5.05 -8.06
CA SER A 233 -8.48 -4.21 -6.92
C SER A 233 -6.98 -3.91 -6.80
N SER A 234 -6.11 -4.87 -7.15
CA SER A 234 -4.66 -4.68 -7.16
C SER A 234 -4.19 -3.77 -8.29
N ALA A 235 -4.79 -3.89 -9.48
CA ALA A 235 -4.51 -3.01 -10.61
C ALA A 235 -4.91 -1.57 -10.29
N LEU A 236 -6.11 -1.33 -9.75
CA LEU A 236 -6.56 0.00 -9.34
C LEU A 236 -5.67 0.59 -8.25
N PHE A 237 -5.25 -0.23 -7.26
CA PHE A 237 -4.29 0.19 -6.24
C PHE A 237 -2.97 0.67 -6.84
N ALA A 238 -2.40 -0.09 -7.76
CA ALA A 238 -1.14 0.28 -8.42
C ALA A 238 -1.29 1.50 -9.35
N MET A 239 -2.41 1.58 -10.08
CA MET A 239 -2.64 2.65 -11.06
C MET A 239 -2.79 4.03 -10.43
N VAL A 240 -3.37 4.15 -9.22
CA VAL A 240 -3.48 5.46 -8.56
C VAL A 240 -2.11 6.04 -8.20
N HIS A 241 -1.09 5.19 -8.03
CA HIS A 241 0.29 5.60 -7.78
C HIS A 241 1.08 5.92 -9.05
N MET A 242 0.55 5.59 -10.23
CA MET A 242 1.25 5.81 -11.51
C MET A 242 1.56 7.29 -11.76
N ILE A 243 0.73 8.21 -11.25
CA ILE A 243 0.89 9.65 -11.44
C ILE A 243 2.11 10.16 -10.68
N THR A 244 2.37 9.65 -9.49
CA THR A 244 3.48 10.08 -8.62
C THR A 244 4.70 9.19 -8.75
N GLU A 245 4.52 7.91 -9.12
CA GLU A 245 5.57 6.89 -9.09
C GLU A 245 5.39 5.85 -10.19
N PRO A 246 5.59 6.20 -11.47
CA PRO A 246 5.38 5.24 -12.57
C PRO A 246 6.26 3.98 -12.45
N GLN A 247 7.46 4.09 -11.86
CA GLN A 247 8.34 2.94 -11.61
C GLN A 247 7.87 2.02 -10.47
N ALA A 248 6.94 2.47 -9.63
CA ALA A 248 6.41 1.66 -8.53
C ALA A 248 5.16 0.85 -8.92
N VAL A 249 4.59 1.06 -10.11
CA VAL A 249 3.33 0.42 -10.53
C VAL A 249 3.41 -1.10 -10.48
N LEU A 250 4.45 -1.71 -11.04
CA LEU A 250 4.61 -3.15 -11.04
C LEU A 250 4.87 -3.73 -9.63
N PRO A 251 5.80 -3.19 -8.83
CA PRO A 251 5.98 -3.66 -7.45
C PRO A 251 4.74 -3.45 -6.57
N LEU A 252 4.02 -2.34 -6.72
CA LEU A 252 2.78 -2.09 -5.98
C LEU A 252 1.66 -3.04 -6.41
N PHE A 253 1.59 -3.41 -7.68
CA PHE A 253 0.67 -4.45 -8.13
C PHE A 253 0.96 -5.80 -7.49
N VAL A 254 2.24 -6.21 -7.45
CA VAL A 254 2.69 -7.46 -6.81
C VAL A 254 2.40 -7.44 -5.31
N LEU A 255 2.71 -6.34 -4.62
CA LEU A 255 2.36 -6.15 -3.21
C LEU A 255 0.85 -6.26 -3.01
N ALA A 256 0.07 -5.55 -3.81
CA ALA A 256 -1.38 -5.48 -3.71
C ALA A 256 -2.06 -6.85 -3.90
N LEU A 257 -1.56 -7.70 -4.80
CA LEU A 257 -2.02 -9.08 -4.97
C LEU A 257 -1.81 -9.90 -3.71
N ALA A 258 -0.65 -9.79 -3.08
CA ALA A 258 -0.36 -10.51 -1.85
C ALA A 258 -1.21 -10.02 -0.68
N LEU A 259 -1.38 -8.70 -0.51
CA LEU A 259 -2.23 -8.11 0.51
C LEU A 259 -3.69 -8.55 0.34
N GLY A 260 -4.22 -8.53 -0.89
CA GLY A 260 -5.56 -9.01 -1.22
C GLY A 260 -5.73 -10.51 -0.95
N TYR A 261 -4.73 -11.32 -1.32
CA TYR A 261 -4.74 -12.76 -1.04
C TYR A 261 -4.77 -13.07 0.46
N ILE A 262 -3.95 -12.36 1.26
CA ILE A 262 -3.94 -12.54 2.71
C ILE A 262 -5.26 -12.09 3.32
N ALA A 263 -5.78 -10.93 2.93
CA ALA A 263 -7.09 -10.46 3.35
C ALA A 263 -8.15 -11.54 3.12
N TYR A 264 -8.18 -12.12 1.93
CA TYR A 264 -9.13 -13.17 1.57
C TYR A 264 -8.94 -14.45 2.40
N ARG A 265 -7.70 -14.91 2.56
CA ARG A 265 -7.36 -16.14 3.32
C ARG A 265 -7.66 -16.02 4.80
N THR A 266 -7.31 -14.89 5.41
CA THR A 266 -7.48 -14.67 6.85
C THR A 266 -8.87 -14.12 7.20
N ARG A 267 -9.63 -13.63 6.21
CA ARG A 267 -10.88 -12.87 6.40
C ARG A 267 -10.72 -11.74 7.38
N SER A 268 -9.61 -11.09 7.33
CA SER A 268 -9.22 -10.04 8.24
C SER A 268 -8.34 -9.03 7.52
N LEU A 269 -8.50 -7.76 7.85
CA LEU A 269 -7.60 -6.70 7.41
C LEU A 269 -6.32 -6.61 8.24
N VAL A 270 -6.23 -7.34 9.36
CA VAL A 270 -5.05 -7.27 10.25
C VAL A 270 -3.78 -7.71 9.52
N GLY A 271 -3.83 -8.85 8.84
CA GLY A 271 -2.67 -9.36 8.09
C GLY A 271 -2.17 -8.42 7.01
N PRO A 272 -3.03 -7.97 6.07
CA PRO A 272 -2.62 -7.02 5.04
C PRO A 272 -2.19 -5.66 5.60
N ILE A 273 -2.85 -5.11 6.64
CA ILE A 273 -2.40 -3.87 7.28
C ILE A 273 -0.98 -4.03 7.83
N ILE A 274 -0.70 -5.12 8.56
CA ILE A 274 0.64 -5.37 9.11
C ILE A 274 1.68 -5.55 8.00
N ALA A 275 1.36 -6.33 6.95
CA ALA A 275 2.27 -6.52 5.83
C ALA A 275 2.58 -5.20 5.11
N HIS A 276 1.56 -4.40 4.84
CA HIS A 276 1.70 -3.10 4.19
C HIS A 276 2.50 -2.12 5.06
N SER A 277 2.16 -2.03 6.36
CA SER A 277 2.88 -1.20 7.33
C SER A 277 4.37 -1.56 7.43
N LEU A 278 4.69 -2.85 7.50
CA LEU A 278 6.08 -3.32 7.53
C LEU A 278 6.80 -2.99 6.23
N PHE A 279 6.17 -3.24 5.08
CA PHE A 279 6.75 -2.92 3.77
C PHE A 279 7.08 -1.43 3.67
N ASN A 280 6.12 -0.54 3.94
CA ASN A 280 6.34 0.91 3.87
C ASN A 280 7.38 1.38 4.90
N SER A 281 7.36 0.83 6.12
CA SER A 281 8.35 1.17 7.15
C SER A 281 9.77 0.75 6.74
N LEU A 282 9.93 -0.41 6.10
CA LEU A 282 11.22 -0.85 5.55
C LEU A 282 11.71 0.08 4.45
N MET A 283 10.81 0.58 3.58
CA MET A 283 11.18 1.55 2.53
C MET A 283 11.62 2.88 3.13
N VAL A 284 10.87 3.42 4.12
CA VAL A 284 11.24 4.65 4.85
C VAL A 284 12.59 4.50 5.52
N LEU A 285 12.79 3.45 6.32
CA LEU A 285 14.04 3.20 7.04
C LEU A 285 15.21 2.93 6.09
N GLY A 286 14.97 2.20 4.99
CA GLY A 286 15.96 1.97 3.95
C GLY A 286 16.48 3.26 3.35
N THR A 287 15.58 4.21 3.06
CA THR A 287 15.94 5.52 2.48
C THR A 287 16.72 6.38 3.46
N VAL A 288 16.30 6.44 4.73
CA VAL A 288 16.99 7.27 5.75
C VAL A 288 18.38 6.75 6.08
N THR A 289 18.58 5.43 6.04
CA THR A 289 19.84 4.78 6.38
C THR A 289 20.75 4.50 5.19
N ALA A 290 20.30 4.71 3.97
CA ALA A 290 21.13 4.66 2.77
C ALA A 290 22.20 5.76 2.82
N ARG A 291 23.46 5.43 2.50
CA ARG A 291 24.63 6.34 2.49
C ARG A 291 24.92 6.89 1.12
#